data_4edf12543e1c466496ab1b645676dcdc
#
_entry.id   4edf12543e1c466496ab1b645676dcdc
#
_cell.length_a   1.000
_cell.length_b   1.000
_cell.length_c   1.000
_cell.angle_alpha   90.00
_cell.angle_beta   90.00
_cell.angle_gamma   90.00
#
_symmetry.space_group_name_H-M   'P 1'
#
loop_
_entity.id
_entity.type
_entity.pdbx_description
1 polymer ?
#
loop_
_entity_poly.entity_id
_entity_poly.type
_entity_poly.pdbx_seq_one_letter_code
_entity_poly.pdbx_strand_id
1 'polypeptide(L)'
;MNWIILLLAGLFEVSLTFCLGKTRAASGVEFYLWGSGFLASTVLSMVLLAKAVQTLPLGTAYAIWTGIGAVGTVLIGILVFKEPATPIRLFFLFTLIASLIGLKVVSY
;
A
#
# COMPACT_ATOMS: atom_id res chain seq x y z
N MET A 1 -17.63 7.92 1.99
CA MET A 1 -17.02 7.51 3.26
C MET A 1 -16.18 6.24 3.12
N ASN A 2 -16.73 5.20 2.50
CA ASN A 2 -15.99 3.95 2.40
C ASN A 2 -14.79 4.00 1.46
N TRP A 3 -14.82 4.87 0.47
CA TRP A 3 -13.63 5.10 -0.36
C TRP A 3 -12.49 5.72 0.45
N ILE A 4 -12.82 6.58 1.42
CA ILE A 4 -11.82 7.16 2.32
C ILE A 4 -11.22 6.08 3.20
N ILE A 5 -12.05 5.19 3.72
CA ILE A 5 -11.58 4.05 4.52
C ILE A 5 -10.66 3.16 3.69
N LEU A 6 -11.02 2.92 2.43
CA LEU A 6 -10.19 2.12 1.53
C LEU A 6 -8.83 2.80 1.27
N LEU A 7 -8.83 4.12 1.07
CA LEU A 7 -7.58 4.85 0.90
C LEU A 7 -6.69 4.76 2.15
N LEU A 8 -7.30 4.88 3.34
CA LEU A 8 -6.56 4.72 4.59
C LEU A 8 -5.98 3.32 4.72
N ALA A 9 -6.75 2.30 4.33
CA ALA A 9 -6.26 0.93 4.34
C ALA A 9 -5.04 0.77 3.43
N GLY A 10 -5.09 1.38 2.24
CA GLY A 10 -3.96 1.38 1.32
C GLY A 10 -2.74 2.08 1.88
N LEU A 11 -2.94 3.19 2.59
CA LEU A 11 -1.83 3.90 3.23
C LEU A 11 -1.18 3.08 4.34
N PHE A 12 -1.97 2.35 5.12
CA PHE A 12 -1.40 1.43 6.11
C PHE A 12 -0.67 0.28 5.45
N GLU A 13 -1.11 -0.15 4.26
CA GLU A 13 -0.38 -1.13 3.46
C GLU A 13 1.00 -0.60 3.09
N VAL A 14 1.09 0.67 2.68
CA VAL A 14 2.38 1.32 2.41
C VAL A 14 3.23 1.38 3.67
N SER A 15 2.61 1.70 4.82
CA SER A 15 3.30 1.77 6.10
C SER A 15 3.91 0.42 6.47
N LEU A 16 3.16 -0.68 6.28
CA LEU A 16 3.70 -2.00 6.61
C LEU A 16 4.88 -2.38 5.71
N THR A 17 4.85 -2.01 4.43
CA THR A 17 5.97 -2.29 3.55
C THR A 17 7.19 -1.43 3.87
N PHE A 18 6.97 -0.19 4.33
CA PHE A 18 8.06 0.65 4.83
C PHE A 18 8.73 0.02 6.04
N CYS A 19 7.94 -0.43 7.02
CA CYS A 19 8.47 -1.12 8.20
C CYS A 19 9.20 -2.39 7.81
N LEU A 20 8.65 -3.15 6.86
CA LEU A 20 9.28 -4.36 6.36
C LEU A 20 10.65 -4.06 5.74
N GLY A 21 10.73 -2.99 4.93
CA GLY A 21 11.99 -2.57 4.34
C GLY A 21 13.03 -2.19 5.38
N LYS A 22 12.59 -1.56 6.47
CA LYS A 22 13.50 -1.19 7.56
C LYS A 22 14.03 -2.40 8.31
N THR A 23 13.28 -3.50 8.38
CA THR A 23 13.76 -4.71 9.08
C THR A 23 14.95 -5.34 8.38
N ARG A 24 15.14 -5.09 7.08
CA ARG A 24 16.25 -5.70 6.34
C ARG A 24 17.63 -5.28 6.86
N ALA A 25 17.74 -4.03 7.34
CA ALA A 25 19.00 -3.49 7.84
C ALA A 25 19.05 -3.43 9.36
N ALA A 26 17.97 -3.80 10.04
CA ALA A 26 17.85 -3.70 11.49
C ALA A 26 18.28 -5.01 12.15
N SER A 27 18.76 -4.92 13.40
CA SER A 27 19.11 -6.08 14.19
C SER A 27 18.80 -5.80 15.65
N GLY A 28 18.65 -6.87 16.44
CA GLY A 28 18.37 -6.74 17.86
C GLY A 28 17.04 -6.07 18.14
N VAL A 29 17.05 -5.08 19.03
CA VAL A 29 15.84 -4.37 19.44
C VAL A 29 15.20 -3.64 18.26
N GLU A 30 16.00 -3.07 17.38
CA GLU A 30 15.46 -2.35 16.22
C GLU A 30 14.65 -3.26 15.30
N PHE A 31 15.10 -4.49 15.09
CA PHE A 31 14.35 -5.46 14.29
C PHE A 31 12.96 -5.69 14.89
N TYR A 32 12.89 -5.86 16.21
CA TYR A 32 11.60 -6.09 16.87
C TYR A 32 10.71 -4.85 16.84
N LEU A 33 11.28 -3.66 16.94
CA LEU A 33 10.51 -2.42 16.86
C LEU A 33 9.88 -2.26 15.49
N TRP A 34 10.66 -2.44 14.44
CA TRP A 34 10.12 -2.35 13.07
C TRP A 34 9.15 -3.47 12.76
N GLY A 35 9.43 -4.68 13.27
CA GLY A 35 8.52 -5.81 13.15
C GLY A 35 7.18 -5.57 13.82
N SER A 36 7.19 -4.91 14.99
CA SER A 36 5.96 -4.54 15.68
C SER A 36 5.16 -3.53 14.87
N GLY A 37 5.83 -2.53 14.29
CA GLY A 37 5.19 -1.58 13.39
C GLY A 37 4.57 -2.25 12.17
N PHE A 38 5.27 -3.23 11.61
CA PHE A 38 4.77 -4.03 10.50
C PHE A 38 3.48 -4.77 10.89
N LEU A 39 3.49 -5.45 12.03
CA LEU A 39 2.31 -6.18 12.49
C LEU A 39 1.14 -5.25 12.77
N ALA A 40 1.39 -4.14 13.46
CA ALA A 40 0.34 -3.16 13.77
C ALA A 40 -0.26 -2.59 12.49
N SER A 41 0.57 -2.22 11.53
CA SER A 41 0.10 -1.69 10.25
C SER A 41 -0.70 -2.72 9.47
N THR A 42 -0.27 -3.99 9.51
CA THR A 42 -1.00 -5.07 8.84
C THR A 42 -2.39 -5.25 9.41
N VAL A 43 -2.51 -5.28 10.73
CA VAL A 43 -3.80 -5.44 11.39
C VAL A 43 -4.72 -4.26 11.07
N LEU A 44 -4.21 -3.03 11.17
CA LEU A 44 -5.00 -1.84 10.87
C LEU A 44 -5.43 -1.81 9.40
N SER A 45 -4.55 -2.16 8.49
CA SER A 45 -4.88 -2.21 7.07
C SER A 45 -6.00 -3.21 6.79
N MET A 46 -5.89 -4.41 7.38
CA MET A 46 -6.89 -5.45 7.18
C MET A 46 -8.25 -5.09 7.79
N VAL A 47 -8.26 -4.48 8.97
CA VAL A 47 -9.50 -4.05 9.62
C VAL A 47 -10.20 -2.99 8.77
N LEU A 48 -9.43 -2.01 8.28
CA LEU A 48 -10.00 -0.96 7.44
C LEU A 48 -10.50 -1.51 6.11
N LEU A 49 -9.78 -2.44 5.51
CA LEU A 49 -10.22 -3.08 4.28
C LEU A 49 -11.52 -3.84 4.51
N ALA A 50 -11.61 -4.58 5.61
CA ALA A 50 -12.83 -5.31 5.96
C ALA A 50 -14.04 -4.39 6.10
N LYS A 51 -13.83 -3.20 6.67
CA LYS A 51 -14.90 -2.20 6.77
C LYS A 51 -15.28 -1.65 5.41
N ALA A 52 -14.30 -1.38 4.56
CA ALA A 52 -14.56 -0.83 3.22
C ALA A 52 -15.40 -1.77 2.38
N VAL A 53 -15.13 -3.08 2.45
CA VAL A 53 -15.85 -4.05 1.61
C VAL A 53 -17.26 -4.35 2.11
N GLN A 54 -17.70 -3.75 3.22
CA GLN A 54 -19.08 -3.89 3.64
C GLN A 54 -20.04 -3.25 2.62
N THR A 55 -19.61 -2.20 1.93
CA THR A 55 -20.44 -1.51 0.96
C THR A 55 -19.81 -1.40 -0.43
N LEU A 56 -18.53 -1.69 -0.56
CA LEU A 56 -17.85 -1.64 -1.86
C LEU A 56 -17.73 -3.05 -2.45
N PRO A 57 -17.71 -3.18 -3.79
CA PRO A 57 -17.47 -4.48 -4.40
C PRO A 57 -16.13 -5.05 -3.95
N LEU A 58 -16.10 -6.30 -3.55
CA LEU A 58 -14.91 -6.93 -3.00
C LEU A 58 -13.74 -6.89 -4.00
N GLY A 59 -13.98 -7.28 -5.24
CA GLY A 59 -12.91 -7.30 -6.24
C GLY A 59 -12.32 -5.93 -6.51
N THR A 60 -13.18 -4.93 -6.64
CA THR A 60 -12.74 -3.55 -6.87
C THR A 60 -11.97 -3.02 -5.68
N ALA A 61 -12.51 -3.22 -4.47
CA ALA A 61 -11.85 -2.73 -3.25
C ALA A 61 -10.48 -3.38 -3.07
N TYR A 62 -10.39 -4.69 -3.26
CA TYR A 62 -9.13 -5.40 -3.12
C TYR A 62 -8.11 -4.95 -4.16
N ALA A 63 -8.54 -4.77 -5.41
CA ALA A 63 -7.64 -4.33 -6.48
C ALA A 63 -7.08 -2.94 -6.19
N ILE A 64 -7.94 -2.02 -5.75
CA ILE A 64 -7.51 -0.66 -5.42
C ILE A 64 -6.60 -0.65 -4.20
N TRP A 65 -6.95 -1.39 -3.16
CA TRP A 65 -6.14 -1.50 -1.95
C TRP A 65 -4.74 -2.03 -2.27
N THR A 66 -4.67 -3.12 -3.03
CA THR A 66 -3.40 -3.72 -3.46
C THR A 66 -2.61 -2.76 -4.34
N GLY A 67 -3.31 -2.06 -5.25
CA GLY A 67 -2.67 -1.11 -6.15
C GLY A 67 -2.09 0.09 -5.43
N ILE A 68 -2.82 0.65 -4.45
CA ILE A 68 -2.32 1.75 -3.65
C ILE A 68 -1.07 1.33 -2.88
N GLY A 69 -1.10 0.13 -2.30
CA GLY A 69 0.04 -0.41 -1.60
C GLY A 69 1.25 -0.59 -2.52
N ALA A 70 1.02 -1.11 -3.73
CA ALA A 70 2.08 -1.31 -4.70
C ALA A 70 2.69 0.02 -5.16
N VAL A 71 1.85 1.00 -5.51
CA VAL A 71 2.31 2.33 -5.93
C VAL A 71 3.12 2.98 -4.81
N GLY A 72 2.57 2.99 -3.60
CA GLY A 72 3.25 3.60 -2.47
C GLY A 72 4.57 2.91 -2.15
N THR A 73 4.60 1.58 -2.24
CA THR A 73 5.82 0.81 -1.98
C THR A 73 6.90 1.13 -3.01
N VAL A 74 6.53 1.24 -4.29
CA VAL A 74 7.50 1.59 -5.33
C VAL A 74 8.03 3.00 -5.09
N LEU A 75 7.17 3.96 -4.72
CA LEU A 75 7.60 5.32 -4.43
C LEU A 75 8.55 5.36 -3.23
N ILE A 76 8.23 4.64 -2.16
CA ILE A 76 9.09 4.55 -1.00
C ILE A 76 10.41 3.88 -1.36
N GLY A 77 10.36 2.82 -2.18
CA GLY A 77 11.56 2.15 -2.63
C GLY A 77 12.51 3.11 -3.32
N ILE A 78 11.97 3.96 -4.20
CA ILE A 78 12.77 4.93 -4.93
C ILE A 78 13.28 6.04 -4.01
N LEU A 79 12.41 6.62 -3.18
CA LEU A 79 12.73 7.81 -2.40
C LEU A 79 13.52 7.50 -1.13
N VAL A 80 13.17 6.44 -0.43
CA VAL A 80 13.77 6.12 0.87
C VAL A 80 14.87 5.07 0.74
N PHE A 81 14.60 3.99 -0.01
CA PHE A 81 15.54 2.88 -0.15
C PHE A 81 16.43 3.00 -1.37
N LYS A 82 16.34 4.12 -2.07
CA LYS A 82 17.23 4.48 -3.18
C LYS A 82 17.26 3.46 -4.31
N GLU A 83 16.11 2.86 -4.60
CA GLU A 83 15.99 1.96 -5.74
C GLU A 83 16.00 2.77 -7.04
N PRO A 84 16.42 2.17 -8.16
CA PRO A 84 16.52 2.90 -9.42
C PRO A 84 15.14 3.30 -9.94
N ALA A 85 15.05 4.57 -10.40
CA ALA A 85 13.84 5.11 -11.03
C ALA A 85 14.03 5.14 -12.54
N THR A 86 14.04 3.96 -13.15
CA THR A 86 14.22 3.87 -14.60
C THR A 86 12.97 4.37 -15.32
N PRO A 87 13.11 4.90 -16.57
CA PRO A 87 11.93 5.34 -17.32
C PRO A 87 10.89 4.24 -17.51
N ILE A 88 11.30 3.02 -17.75
CA ILE A 88 10.37 1.89 -17.90
C ILE A 88 9.60 1.63 -16.62
N ARG A 89 10.29 1.67 -15.48
CA ARG A 89 9.66 1.47 -14.18
C ARG A 89 8.61 2.55 -13.91
N LEU A 90 8.96 3.80 -14.21
CA LEU A 90 8.03 4.91 -14.05
C LEU A 90 6.85 4.80 -14.99
N PHE A 91 7.07 4.34 -16.22
CA PHE A 91 6.00 4.13 -17.18
C PHE A 91 4.96 3.15 -16.64
N PHE A 92 5.41 2.02 -16.12
CA PHE A 92 4.49 1.01 -15.57
C PHE A 92 3.81 1.50 -14.29
N LEU A 93 4.50 2.33 -13.51
CA LEU A 93 3.89 2.94 -12.33
C LEU A 93 2.75 3.87 -12.73
N PHE A 94 2.96 4.72 -13.75
CA PHE A 94 1.90 5.60 -14.25
C PHE A 94 0.73 4.80 -14.82
N THR A 95 1.01 3.71 -15.52
CA THR A 95 -0.03 2.83 -16.07
C THR A 95 -0.87 2.25 -14.93
N LEU A 96 -0.24 1.82 -13.87
CA LEU A 96 -0.93 1.28 -12.70
C LEU A 96 -1.84 2.34 -12.07
N ILE A 97 -1.33 3.55 -11.86
CA ILE A 97 -2.11 4.65 -11.29
C ILE A 97 -3.32 4.96 -12.17
N ALA A 98 -3.11 5.04 -13.48
CA ALA A 98 -4.20 5.31 -14.43
C ALA A 98 -5.26 4.21 -14.35
N SER A 99 -4.83 2.96 -14.24
CA SER A 99 -5.75 1.82 -14.14
C SER A 99 -6.55 1.87 -12.85
N LEU A 100 -5.94 2.26 -11.74
CA LEU A 100 -6.64 2.40 -10.46
C LEU A 100 -7.70 3.49 -10.51
N ILE A 101 -7.36 4.63 -11.11
CA ILE A 101 -8.30 5.72 -11.27
C ILE A 101 -9.47 5.30 -12.16
N GLY A 102 -9.16 4.62 -13.27
CA GLY A 102 -10.19 4.12 -14.17
C GLY A 102 -11.11 3.12 -13.50
N LEU A 103 -10.56 2.23 -12.70
CA LEU A 103 -11.35 1.23 -11.99
C LEU A 103 -12.31 1.89 -11.00
N LYS A 104 -11.84 2.92 -10.29
CA LYS A 104 -12.71 3.65 -9.37
C LYS A 104 -13.82 4.38 -10.12
N VAL A 105 -13.50 4.98 -11.28
CA VAL A 105 -14.48 5.75 -12.06
C VAL A 105 -15.61 4.87 -12.56
N VAL A 106 -15.30 3.64 -13.00
CA VAL A 106 -16.33 2.72 -13.52
C VAL A 106 -17.01 1.91 -12.42
N SER A 107 -16.59 2.07 -11.17
CA SER A 107 -17.19 1.39 -10.02
C SER A 107 -18.11 2.36 -9.29
N TYR A 108 -19.33 1.98 -9.03
CA TYR A 108 -20.33 2.89 -8.47
C TYR A 108 -20.39 2.88 -6.96
#